data_0ba796eb7ece8017780daee4ca80ad89
#
_entry.id   0ba796eb7ece8017780daee4ca80ad89
#
_cell.length_a   1.000
_cell.length_b   1.000
_cell.length_c   1.000
_cell.angle_alpha   90.00
_cell.angle_beta   90.00
_cell.angle_gamma   90.00
#
_symmetry.space_group_name_H-M   'P 1'
#
loop_
_entity.id
_entity.type
_entity.pdbx_description
1 polymer ?
#
loop_
_entity_poly.entity_id
_entity_poly.type
_entity_poly.pdbx_seq_one_letter_code
_entity_poly.pdbx_strand_id
1 'polypeptide(L)'
;MESAVSTHSDKHAIKRLPLPTPDYSSPRGDIFDTLEHWLTSPVLAYSSWIARQSLKESTKVVYIAMFGRFCQFLDEQGKRLDYLEAGDIRKFLDSANPNLPESRRFAQTGRQRQQYVRQLEKVFAHLASLGHGGTNPGRIAGYEKVGSGKDKPTRFLSAEESRAVMSIIQTRSDELSREEKSTEKWMEYRDLALIGVMIGAGLKVSHVERLTLNCMDMVEERIDLSRPGCAHRARILAFAVAPIKAWLSIQEQMHGSGRLPDNQKIFEAGRKSGFGRTCKTVTLSASSIHRRTQRLLAIAGITGDRASAQTLRNTYVGLLIEGGATDEHLVDYLGLQASVSADRLRAAY
;
A
#
# COMPACT_ATOMS: atom_id res chain seq x y z
N MET A 1 8.44 58.32 -18.57
CA MET A 1 8.79 58.21 -17.14
C MET A 1 7.63 57.60 -16.42
N GLU A 2 7.75 56.33 -16.11
CA GLU A 2 7.00 55.67 -15.01
C GLU A 2 7.50 54.23 -14.93
N SER A 3 8.16 53.99 -13.84
CA SER A 3 8.87 52.73 -13.53
C SER A 3 7.90 51.70 -13.02
N ALA A 4 7.86 50.53 -13.67
CA ALA A 4 7.16 49.35 -13.18
C ALA A 4 8.04 48.63 -12.15
N VAL A 5 7.55 48.57 -10.91
CA VAL A 5 8.13 47.79 -9.80
C VAL A 5 7.74 46.32 -9.98
N SER A 6 8.75 45.48 -10.22
CA SER A 6 8.63 44.01 -10.25
C SER A 6 8.72 43.49 -8.83
N THR A 7 7.61 42.94 -8.30
CA THR A 7 7.61 42.23 -7.04
C THR A 7 7.99 40.76 -7.30
N HIS A 8 9.22 40.41 -6.96
CA HIS A 8 9.65 39.01 -6.87
C HIS A 8 9.02 38.36 -5.61
N SER A 9 8.14 37.42 -5.85
CA SER A 9 7.61 36.54 -4.81
C SER A 9 8.55 35.33 -4.67
N ASP A 10 9.43 35.37 -3.67
CA ASP A 10 10.26 34.25 -3.28
C ASP A 10 9.39 33.12 -2.69
N LYS A 11 9.12 32.10 -3.49
CA LYS A 11 8.57 30.84 -3.01
C LYS A 11 9.69 30.04 -2.35
N HIS A 12 9.81 30.14 -1.03
CA HIS A 12 10.66 29.23 -0.26
C HIS A 12 10.16 27.80 -0.41
N ALA A 13 10.78 27.06 -1.32
CA ALA A 13 10.65 25.60 -1.38
C ALA A 13 11.34 25.00 -0.15
N ILE A 14 10.56 24.53 0.80
CA ILE A 14 11.06 23.76 1.94
C ILE A 14 11.70 22.49 1.37
N LYS A 15 13.03 22.48 1.28
CA LYS A 15 13.82 21.29 0.98
C LYS A 15 13.59 20.28 2.11
N ARG A 16 12.87 19.20 1.82
CA ARG A 16 12.81 18.04 2.71
C ARG A 16 14.22 17.46 2.80
N LEU A 17 14.85 17.63 3.95
CA LEU A 17 16.07 16.90 4.29
C LEU A 17 15.75 15.40 4.33
N PRO A 18 16.53 14.55 3.65
CA PRO A 18 16.40 13.11 3.83
C PRO A 18 16.72 12.76 5.29
N LEU A 19 15.83 12.01 5.93
CA LEU A 19 16.09 11.45 7.26
C LEU A 19 17.36 10.60 7.20
N PRO A 20 18.30 10.76 8.12
CA PRO A 20 19.51 9.93 8.16
C PRO A 20 19.11 8.46 8.31
N THR A 21 19.64 7.60 7.47
CA THR A 21 19.56 6.13 7.62
C THR A 21 20.55 5.73 8.71
N PRO A 22 20.07 5.21 9.86
CA PRO A 22 20.96 4.78 10.91
C PRO A 22 21.65 3.45 10.54
N ASP A 23 22.96 3.38 10.81
CA ASP A 23 23.74 2.14 10.71
C ASP A 23 23.53 1.32 11.99
N TYR A 24 22.87 0.15 11.87
CA TYR A 24 22.37 -0.66 13.00
C TYR A 24 23.32 -1.79 13.46
N SER A 25 24.61 -1.69 13.27
CA SER A 25 25.56 -2.80 13.50
C SER A 25 26.16 -2.89 14.91
N SER A 26 25.66 -2.20 15.95
CA SER A 26 26.23 -2.26 17.29
C SER A 26 25.28 -2.78 18.37
N PRO A 27 25.70 -3.77 19.20
CA PRO A 27 24.90 -4.29 20.32
C PRO A 27 25.05 -3.50 21.61
N ARG A 28 25.52 -2.25 21.57
CA ARG A 28 25.54 -1.35 22.73
C ARG A 28 24.20 -0.66 22.86
N GLY A 29 23.67 -0.57 24.09
CA GLY A 29 22.39 0.06 24.40
C GLY A 29 22.23 1.35 23.61
N ASP A 30 21.08 1.47 22.92
CA ASP A 30 20.86 2.56 21.99
C ASP A 30 20.89 3.89 22.74
N ILE A 31 21.88 4.70 22.41
CA ILE A 31 22.11 6.01 23.04
C ILE A 31 20.91 6.96 22.90
N PHE A 32 20.03 6.71 21.92
CA PHE A 32 18.83 7.51 21.68
C PHE A 32 17.58 6.99 22.40
N ASP A 33 17.61 5.82 23.04
CA ASP A 33 16.50 5.27 23.79
C ASP A 33 16.68 5.48 25.31
N THR A 34 16.85 6.71 25.68
CA THR A 34 16.92 7.16 27.07
C THR A 34 15.76 8.11 27.38
N LEU A 35 15.34 8.19 28.65
CA LEU A 35 14.25 9.10 29.03
C LEU A 35 14.53 10.54 28.58
N GLU A 36 15.77 11.00 28.71
CA GLU A 36 16.20 12.33 28.29
C GLU A 36 15.94 12.56 26.79
N HIS A 37 16.33 11.60 25.92
CA HIS A 37 16.09 11.71 24.47
C HIS A 37 14.61 11.66 24.12
N TRP A 38 13.83 10.87 24.85
CA TRP A 38 12.38 10.85 24.66
C TRP A 38 11.72 12.20 24.99
N LEU A 39 12.28 12.95 25.94
CA LEU A 39 11.74 14.26 26.33
C LEU A 39 12.27 15.42 25.48
N THR A 40 13.46 15.29 24.90
CA THR A 40 14.11 16.35 24.09
C THR A 40 13.96 16.14 22.58
N SER A 41 13.97 14.89 22.13
CA SER A 41 13.92 14.51 20.72
C SER A 41 13.01 13.28 20.49
N PRO A 42 11.71 13.37 20.84
CA PRO A 42 10.83 12.22 20.93
C PRO A 42 10.70 11.40 19.63
N VAL A 43 10.71 12.05 18.48
CA VAL A 43 10.60 11.34 17.18
C VAL A 43 11.86 10.52 16.89
N LEU A 44 13.04 11.01 17.26
CA LEU A 44 14.31 10.29 17.09
C LEU A 44 14.35 9.08 18.03
N ALA A 45 14.05 9.29 19.32
CA ALA A 45 13.98 8.22 20.32
C ALA A 45 12.96 7.14 19.91
N TYR A 46 11.78 7.55 19.46
CA TYR A 46 10.77 6.62 18.96
C TYR A 46 11.25 5.83 17.73
N SER A 47 11.91 6.49 16.78
CA SER A 47 12.45 5.84 15.58
C SER A 47 13.48 4.78 15.95
N SER A 48 14.34 5.06 16.91
CA SER A 48 15.32 4.13 17.42
C SER A 48 14.67 2.94 18.15
N TRP A 49 13.71 3.20 19.01
CA TRP A 49 12.96 2.17 19.73
C TRP A 49 12.16 1.26 18.81
N ILE A 50 11.41 1.84 17.84
CA ILE A 50 10.57 1.05 16.93
C ILE A 50 11.39 0.21 15.94
N ALA A 51 12.62 0.64 15.60
CA ALA A 51 13.52 -0.11 14.74
C ALA A 51 13.85 -1.49 15.31
N ARG A 52 13.96 -1.60 16.64
CA ARG A 52 14.25 -2.86 17.36
C ARG A 52 13.01 -3.75 17.55
N GLN A 53 11.81 -3.24 17.26
CA GLN A 53 10.61 -4.05 17.37
C GLN A 53 10.50 -5.04 16.21
N SER A 54 9.97 -6.23 16.50
CA SER A 54 9.71 -7.29 15.50
C SER A 54 8.52 -6.91 14.59
N LEU A 55 8.68 -5.85 13.82
CA LEU A 55 7.67 -5.32 12.90
C LEU A 55 8.21 -5.26 11.47
N LYS A 56 7.31 -5.35 10.48
CA LYS A 56 7.67 -5.12 9.07
C LYS A 56 8.13 -3.67 8.88
N GLU A 57 9.16 -3.44 8.05
CA GLU A 57 9.69 -2.10 7.78
C GLU A 57 8.61 -1.11 7.33
N SER A 58 7.70 -1.53 6.44
CA SER A 58 6.57 -0.70 6.04
C SER A 58 5.65 -0.28 7.20
N THR A 59 5.52 -1.12 8.23
CA THR A 59 4.76 -0.81 9.44
C THR A 59 5.52 0.17 10.33
N LYS A 60 6.84 0.00 10.47
CA LYS A 60 7.70 0.94 11.23
C LYS A 60 7.61 2.34 10.65
N VAL A 61 7.73 2.48 9.32
CA VAL A 61 7.61 3.78 8.62
C VAL A 61 6.27 4.46 8.93
N VAL A 62 5.15 3.72 8.86
CA VAL A 62 3.82 4.25 9.18
C VAL A 62 3.74 4.69 10.66
N TYR A 63 4.27 3.89 11.57
CA TYR A 63 4.22 4.20 13.00
C TYR A 63 5.09 5.41 13.36
N ILE A 64 6.27 5.56 12.74
CA ILE A 64 7.10 6.76 12.91
C ILE A 64 6.35 8.00 12.42
N ALA A 65 5.71 7.94 11.24
CA ALA A 65 4.94 9.06 10.72
C ALA A 65 3.73 9.40 11.62
N MET A 66 3.04 8.40 12.17
CA MET A 66 1.95 8.60 13.11
C MET A 66 2.43 9.28 14.40
N PHE A 67 3.53 8.79 14.98
CA PHE A 67 4.07 9.37 16.20
C PHE A 67 4.60 10.79 15.98
N GLY A 68 5.28 11.02 14.85
CA GLY A 68 5.73 12.35 14.45
C GLY A 68 4.59 13.38 14.36
N ARG A 69 3.42 12.96 13.83
CA ARG A 69 2.22 13.81 13.82
C ARG A 69 1.70 14.12 15.23
N PHE A 70 1.75 13.14 16.12
CA PHE A 70 1.37 13.36 17.52
C PHE A 70 2.32 14.36 18.21
N CYS A 71 3.63 14.22 18.02
CA CYS A 71 4.62 15.17 18.53
C CYS A 71 4.40 16.58 17.96
N GLN A 72 4.15 16.70 16.67
CA GLN A 72 3.81 18.00 16.05
C GLN A 72 2.58 18.64 16.72
N PHE A 73 1.53 17.85 16.97
CA PHE A 73 0.36 18.36 17.69
C PHE A 73 0.70 18.86 19.09
N LEU A 74 1.58 18.15 19.82
CA LEU A 74 2.03 18.59 21.14
C LEU A 74 2.80 19.91 21.09
N ASP A 75 3.70 20.05 20.12
CA ASP A 75 4.47 21.27 19.90
C ASP A 75 3.52 22.47 19.61
N GLU A 76 2.51 22.27 18.76
CA GLU A 76 1.47 23.27 18.46
C GLU A 76 0.63 23.65 19.69
N GLN A 77 0.50 22.76 20.68
CA GLN A 77 -0.19 23.01 21.96
C GLN A 77 0.74 23.47 23.06
N GLY A 78 2.05 23.63 22.82
CA GLY A 78 3.04 23.95 23.85
C GLY A 78 3.16 22.90 24.92
N LYS A 79 2.85 21.63 24.62
CA LYS A 79 2.86 20.51 25.57
C LYS A 79 4.05 19.59 25.35
N ARG A 80 4.50 18.98 26.44
CA ARG A 80 5.59 18.01 26.44
C ARG A 80 5.07 16.61 26.74
N LEU A 81 5.84 15.61 26.35
CA LEU A 81 5.47 14.21 26.48
C LEU A 81 5.32 13.74 27.93
N ASP A 82 6.04 14.38 28.86
CA ASP A 82 6.08 14.07 30.30
C ASP A 82 4.88 14.62 31.10
N TYR A 83 4.10 15.56 30.54
CA TYR A 83 2.98 16.21 31.23
C TYR A 83 1.64 16.01 30.50
N LEU A 84 1.42 14.80 29.97
CA LEU A 84 0.23 14.52 29.22
C LEU A 84 -0.84 13.80 30.04
N GLU A 85 -2.06 14.28 29.85
CA GLU A 85 -3.26 13.64 30.36
C GLU A 85 -4.03 12.91 29.26
N ALA A 86 -4.92 12.00 29.65
CA ALA A 86 -5.80 11.33 28.70
C ALA A 86 -6.65 12.32 27.86
N GLY A 87 -6.98 13.49 28.43
CA GLY A 87 -7.67 14.59 27.77
C GLY A 87 -6.90 15.15 26.56
N ASP A 88 -5.57 15.20 26.64
CA ASP A 88 -4.74 15.70 25.54
C ASP A 88 -4.68 14.72 24.38
N ILE A 89 -4.61 13.43 24.68
CA ILE A 89 -4.71 12.38 23.64
C ILE A 89 -6.08 12.47 22.95
N ARG A 90 -7.17 12.70 23.69
CA ARG A 90 -8.49 12.88 23.09
C ARG A 90 -8.55 14.08 22.16
N LYS A 91 -8.04 15.24 22.59
CA LYS A 91 -7.95 16.44 21.74
C LYS A 91 -7.15 16.16 20.46
N PHE A 92 -6.04 15.44 20.58
CA PHE A 92 -5.29 15.01 19.40
C PHE A 92 -6.11 14.11 18.46
N LEU A 93 -6.81 13.12 19.01
CA LEU A 93 -7.65 12.22 18.22
C LEU A 93 -8.81 12.93 17.52
N ASP A 94 -9.31 14.02 18.09
CA ASP A 94 -10.36 14.86 17.50
C ASP A 94 -9.82 15.92 16.53
N SER A 95 -8.49 16.14 16.52
CA SER A 95 -7.87 17.13 15.64
C SER A 95 -7.87 16.66 14.17
N ALA A 96 -8.09 17.62 13.26
CA ALA A 96 -7.86 17.40 11.84
C ALA A 96 -6.36 17.31 11.52
N ASN A 97 -5.99 16.67 10.40
CA ASN A 97 -4.59 16.64 9.96
C ASN A 97 -4.22 17.91 9.20
N PRO A 98 -3.42 18.84 9.77
CA PRO A 98 -3.08 20.10 9.13
C PRO A 98 -2.22 19.93 7.88
N ASN A 99 -1.48 18.81 7.76
CA ASN A 99 -0.60 18.52 6.63
C ASN A 99 -1.33 18.02 5.37
N LEU A 100 -2.64 17.83 5.44
CA LEU A 100 -3.45 17.45 4.30
C LEU A 100 -4.11 18.68 3.66
N PRO A 101 -4.34 18.68 2.33
CA PRO A 101 -5.17 19.67 1.68
C PRO A 101 -6.52 19.81 2.39
N GLU A 102 -7.07 21.02 2.45
CA GLU A 102 -8.30 21.32 3.18
C GLU A 102 -9.46 20.40 2.83
N SER A 103 -9.60 20.04 1.55
CA SER A 103 -10.56 19.05 1.05
C SER A 103 -10.38 17.63 1.61
N ARG A 104 -9.25 17.34 2.26
CA ARG A 104 -8.89 16.02 2.84
C ARG A 104 -8.61 16.08 4.34
N ARG A 105 -8.84 17.23 4.98
CA ARG A 105 -8.69 17.41 6.43
C ARG A 105 -9.90 16.82 7.17
N PHE A 106 -10.04 15.50 7.10
CA PHE A 106 -11.09 14.81 7.83
C PHE A 106 -10.62 14.45 9.25
N ALA A 107 -11.56 14.42 10.18
CA ALA A 107 -11.33 13.80 11.48
C ALA A 107 -10.83 12.35 11.30
N GLN A 108 -9.99 11.90 12.23
CA GLN A 108 -9.45 10.54 12.19
C GLN A 108 -10.58 9.51 12.21
N THR A 109 -10.46 8.47 11.37
CA THR A 109 -11.42 7.36 11.39
C THR A 109 -11.31 6.59 12.71
N GLY A 110 -12.37 5.91 13.13
CA GLY A 110 -12.37 5.10 14.36
C GLY A 110 -11.22 4.09 14.40
N ARG A 111 -10.85 3.49 13.26
CA ARG A 111 -9.69 2.59 13.15
C ARG A 111 -8.36 3.30 13.37
N GLN A 112 -8.18 4.49 12.79
CA GLN A 112 -6.96 5.29 12.99
C GLN A 112 -6.85 5.72 14.44
N ARG A 113 -7.95 6.15 15.08
CA ARG A 113 -8.00 6.50 16.50
C ARG A 113 -7.54 5.33 17.37
N GLN A 114 -8.08 4.15 17.16
CA GLN A 114 -7.65 2.94 17.89
C GLN A 114 -6.19 2.60 17.67
N GLN A 115 -5.69 2.79 16.45
CA GLN A 115 -4.28 2.53 16.14
C GLN A 115 -3.37 3.53 16.89
N TYR A 116 -3.73 4.82 16.94
CA TYR A 116 -3.02 5.82 17.73
C TYR A 116 -3.03 5.47 19.23
N VAL A 117 -4.20 5.16 19.78
CA VAL A 117 -4.32 4.81 21.21
C VAL A 117 -3.42 3.63 21.56
N ARG A 118 -3.47 2.54 20.79
CA ARG A 118 -2.60 1.36 21.01
C ARG A 118 -1.11 1.69 20.88
N GLN A 119 -0.77 2.57 19.95
CA GLN A 119 0.62 3.01 19.79
C GLN A 119 1.08 3.84 20.98
N LEU A 120 0.29 4.83 21.40
CA LEU A 120 0.59 5.69 22.52
C LEU A 120 0.61 4.92 23.84
N GLU A 121 -0.30 3.96 24.04
CA GLU A 121 -0.24 3.06 25.21
C GLU A 121 1.11 2.35 25.32
N LYS A 122 1.64 1.83 24.19
CA LYS A 122 2.96 1.18 24.15
C LYS A 122 4.10 2.16 24.40
N VAL A 123 4.01 3.37 23.87
CA VAL A 123 5.01 4.43 24.10
C VAL A 123 5.08 4.78 25.57
N PHE A 124 3.96 5.06 26.22
CA PHE A 124 3.95 5.40 27.64
C PHE A 124 4.31 4.21 28.56
N ALA A 125 3.98 2.99 28.17
CA ALA A 125 4.48 1.80 28.86
C ALA A 125 6.01 1.68 28.77
N HIS A 126 6.58 2.01 27.61
CA HIS A 126 8.02 2.03 27.44
C HIS A 126 8.69 3.17 28.24
N LEU A 127 8.13 4.38 28.21
CA LEU A 127 8.62 5.49 29.04
C LEU A 127 8.60 5.16 30.52
N ALA A 128 7.57 4.47 30.99
CA ALA A 128 7.53 3.97 32.37
C ALA A 128 8.67 2.99 32.67
N SER A 129 9.06 2.13 31.73
CA SER A 129 10.22 1.23 31.89
C SER A 129 11.58 1.97 31.92
N LEU A 130 11.63 3.20 31.36
CA LEU A 130 12.79 4.09 31.42
C LEU A 130 12.80 4.99 32.67
N GLY A 131 11.85 4.78 33.61
CA GLY A 131 11.77 5.54 34.85
C GLY A 131 10.84 6.75 34.80
N HIS A 132 10.07 6.94 33.75
CA HIS A 132 9.05 7.98 33.74
C HIS A 132 7.89 7.60 34.67
N GLY A 133 7.72 8.37 35.74
CA GLY A 133 6.65 8.17 36.73
C GLY A 133 5.29 8.59 36.19
N GLY A 134 4.21 8.05 36.74
CA GLY A 134 2.85 8.46 36.46
C GLY A 134 1.97 7.40 35.82
N THR A 135 0.73 7.78 35.58
CA THR A 135 -0.26 6.92 34.90
C THR A 135 -0.03 6.92 33.38
N ASN A 136 -0.33 5.81 32.74
CA ASN A 136 -0.25 5.73 31.26
C ASN A 136 -1.48 6.42 30.64
N PRO A 137 -1.37 7.64 30.08
CA PRO A 137 -2.50 8.37 29.53
C PRO A 137 -3.07 7.72 28.27
N GLY A 138 -2.27 6.97 27.51
CA GLY A 138 -2.71 6.20 26.35
C GLY A 138 -3.63 5.06 26.76
N ARG A 139 -3.33 4.38 27.87
CA ARG A 139 -4.18 3.32 28.41
C ARG A 139 -5.51 3.88 28.92
N ILE A 140 -5.48 5.00 29.64
CA ILE A 140 -6.72 5.66 30.12
C ILE A 140 -7.59 6.13 28.94
N ALA A 141 -7.00 6.74 27.92
CA ALA A 141 -7.72 7.14 26.71
C ALA A 141 -8.31 5.93 25.94
N GLY A 142 -7.70 4.74 26.07
CA GLY A 142 -8.15 3.51 25.44
C GLY A 142 -9.38 2.85 26.09
N TYR A 143 -9.64 3.12 27.36
CA TYR A 143 -10.84 2.60 28.04
C TYR A 143 -12.14 3.29 27.59
N GLU A 144 -12.05 4.50 27.07
CA GLU A 144 -13.19 5.17 26.50
C GLU A 144 -13.41 4.69 25.04
N LYS A 145 -14.66 4.57 24.62
CA LYS A 145 -15.00 4.14 23.26
C LYS A 145 -14.41 5.12 22.22
N VAL A 146 -13.21 4.82 21.76
CA VAL A 146 -12.48 5.59 20.73
C VAL A 146 -13.08 5.38 19.33
N GLY A 147 -14.36 5.12 19.25
CA GLY A 147 -15.10 4.81 18.04
C GLY A 147 -15.23 3.31 17.80
N SER A 148 -16.22 2.88 17.06
CA SER A 148 -16.35 1.51 16.63
C SER A 148 -15.24 1.23 15.62
N GLY A 149 -14.29 0.36 15.96
CA GLY A 149 -13.29 -0.15 15.02
C GLY A 149 -13.88 -1.14 14.03
N LYS A 150 -15.17 -1.03 13.72
CA LYS A 150 -15.79 -1.85 12.69
C LYS A 150 -15.06 -1.57 11.39
N ASP A 151 -14.40 -2.59 10.86
CA ASP A 151 -13.81 -2.55 9.54
C ASP A 151 -14.92 -2.17 8.54
N LYS A 152 -14.56 -1.37 7.53
CA LYS A 152 -15.48 -1.18 6.40
C LYS A 152 -15.83 -2.57 5.87
N PRO A 153 -17.09 -2.81 5.49
CA PRO A 153 -17.50 -4.10 4.97
C PRO A 153 -16.60 -4.49 3.78
N THR A 154 -16.26 -5.76 3.70
CA THR A 154 -15.55 -6.31 2.54
C THR A 154 -16.38 -6.02 1.29
N ARG A 155 -15.77 -5.42 0.28
CA ARG A 155 -16.46 -5.02 -0.93
C ARG A 155 -16.04 -5.90 -2.09
N PHE A 156 -17.03 -6.36 -2.83
CA PHE A 156 -16.90 -7.09 -4.07
C PHE A 156 -17.52 -6.27 -5.20
N LEU A 157 -17.15 -6.51 -6.43
CA LEU A 157 -17.95 -6.07 -7.57
C LEU A 157 -19.23 -6.93 -7.63
N SER A 158 -20.32 -6.34 -8.09
CA SER A 158 -21.51 -7.13 -8.42
C SER A 158 -21.24 -8.07 -9.60
N ALA A 159 -22.09 -9.05 -9.83
CA ALA A 159 -21.99 -9.94 -11.00
C ALA A 159 -21.99 -9.16 -12.32
N GLU A 160 -22.77 -8.08 -12.41
CA GLU A 160 -22.82 -7.21 -13.60
C GLU A 160 -21.52 -6.40 -13.76
N GLU A 161 -21.04 -5.78 -12.69
CA GLU A 161 -19.79 -5.04 -12.71
C GLU A 161 -18.60 -5.95 -13.02
N SER A 162 -18.56 -7.15 -12.44
CA SER A 162 -17.53 -8.15 -12.73
C SER A 162 -17.53 -8.54 -14.20
N ARG A 163 -18.70 -8.82 -14.76
CA ARG A 163 -18.87 -9.11 -16.20
C ARG A 163 -18.45 -7.93 -17.07
N ALA A 164 -18.80 -6.70 -16.70
CA ALA A 164 -18.39 -5.50 -17.43
C ALA A 164 -16.87 -5.35 -17.46
N VAL A 165 -16.18 -5.52 -16.32
CA VAL A 165 -14.71 -5.46 -16.25
C VAL A 165 -14.07 -6.58 -17.09
N MET A 166 -14.56 -7.81 -16.98
CA MET A 166 -14.04 -8.94 -17.75
C MET A 166 -14.26 -8.74 -19.25
N SER A 167 -15.45 -8.26 -19.67
CA SER A 167 -15.77 -7.95 -21.06
C SER A 167 -14.85 -6.87 -21.64
N ILE A 168 -14.57 -5.79 -20.88
CA ILE A 168 -13.63 -4.75 -21.32
C ILE A 168 -12.23 -5.35 -21.53
N ILE A 169 -11.76 -6.17 -20.60
CA ILE A 169 -10.44 -6.82 -20.71
C ILE A 169 -10.38 -7.71 -21.97
N GLN A 170 -11.38 -8.53 -22.18
CA GLN A 170 -11.43 -9.45 -23.33
C GLN A 170 -11.56 -8.69 -24.65
N THR A 171 -12.55 -7.79 -24.78
CA THR A 171 -12.79 -7.04 -26.01
C THR A 171 -11.57 -6.23 -26.43
N ARG A 172 -10.95 -5.50 -25.48
CA ARG A 172 -9.74 -4.72 -25.79
C ARG A 172 -8.54 -5.60 -26.10
N SER A 173 -8.39 -6.75 -25.44
CA SER A 173 -7.35 -7.71 -25.76
C SER A 173 -7.52 -8.30 -27.16
N ASP A 174 -8.75 -8.61 -27.55
CA ASP A 174 -9.08 -9.12 -28.89
C ASP A 174 -8.85 -8.06 -29.98
N GLU A 175 -9.24 -6.81 -29.72
CA GLU A 175 -8.99 -5.68 -30.64
C GLU A 175 -7.48 -5.49 -30.85
N LEU A 176 -6.70 -5.42 -29.76
CA LEU A 176 -5.24 -5.30 -29.84
C LEU A 176 -4.57 -6.50 -30.54
N SER A 177 -5.14 -7.70 -30.43
CA SER A 177 -4.61 -8.91 -31.08
C SER A 177 -4.87 -8.95 -32.59
N ARG A 178 -5.92 -8.28 -33.06
CA ARG A 178 -6.24 -8.14 -34.50
C ARG A 178 -5.42 -7.05 -35.19
N GLU A 179 -4.99 -6.06 -34.43
CA GLU A 179 -4.06 -5.06 -34.92
C GLU A 179 -2.66 -5.67 -35.04
N GLU A 180 -1.85 -5.18 -35.96
CA GLU A 180 -0.45 -5.57 -36.00
C GLU A 180 0.17 -5.25 -34.64
N LYS A 181 0.84 -6.24 -34.00
CA LYS A 181 1.41 -6.12 -32.65
C LYS A 181 2.35 -4.93 -32.60
N SER A 182 1.82 -3.79 -32.22
CA SER A 182 2.57 -2.53 -32.15
C SER A 182 3.11 -2.32 -30.75
N THR A 183 4.43 -2.20 -30.63
CA THR A 183 5.06 -1.73 -29.40
C THR A 183 4.64 -0.31 -29.04
N GLU A 184 4.00 0.43 -29.92
CA GLU A 184 3.44 1.77 -29.62
C GLU A 184 2.30 1.70 -28.60
N LYS A 185 1.49 0.65 -28.63
CA LYS A 185 0.38 0.41 -27.68
C LYS A 185 0.78 -0.37 -26.42
N TRP A 186 2.06 -0.54 -26.16
CA TRP A 186 2.57 -1.35 -25.05
C TRP A 186 1.96 -0.99 -23.68
N MET A 187 1.64 0.29 -23.45
CA MET A 187 1.02 0.71 -22.19
C MET A 187 -0.37 0.13 -21.99
N GLU A 188 -1.12 -0.04 -23.08
CA GLU A 188 -2.46 -0.62 -23.04
C GLU A 188 -2.38 -2.12 -22.76
N TYR A 189 -1.51 -2.86 -23.46
CA TYR A 189 -1.24 -4.28 -23.19
C TYR A 189 -0.85 -4.49 -21.71
N ARG A 190 0.06 -3.67 -21.21
CA ARG A 190 0.48 -3.73 -19.80
C ARG A 190 -0.67 -3.48 -18.85
N ASP A 191 -1.49 -2.46 -19.10
CA ASP A 191 -2.57 -2.05 -18.21
C ASP A 191 -3.70 -3.08 -18.18
N LEU A 192 -4.01 -3.72 -19.32
CA LEU A 192 -4.96 -4.85 -19.38
C LEU A 192 -4.43 -6.06 -18.60
N ALA A 193 -3.17 -6.43 -18.80
CA ALA A 193 -2.54 -7.52 -18.03
C ALA A 193 -2.49 -7.21 -16.53
N LEU A 194 -2.18 -5.96 -16.17
CA LEU A 194 -2.16 -5.49 -14.79
C LEU A 194 -3.50 -5.73 -14.08
N ILE A 195 -4.60 -5.32 -14.72
CA ILE A 195 -5.93 -5.55 -14.16
C ILE A 195 -6.28 -7.03 -14.22
N GLY A 196 -5.88 -7.74 -15.29
CA GLY A 196 -6.03 -9.18 -15.44
C GLY A 196 -5.44 -9.94 -14.25
N VAL A 197 -4.20 -9.65 -13.82
CA VAL A 197 -3.60 -10.33 -12.65
C VAL A 197 -4.25 -9.94 -11.33
N MET A 198 -4.90 -8.76 -11.24
CA MET A 198 -5.55 -8.34 -10.00
C MET A 198 -6.93 -8.99 -9.82
N ILE A 199 -7.76 -9.03 -10.88
CA ILE A 199 -9.10 -9.65 -10.83
C ILE A 199 -9.07 -11.12 -11.24
N GLY A 200 -8.11 -11.54 -12.06
CA GLY A 200 -8.00 -12.91 -12.58
C GLY A 200 -7.07 -13.82 -11.79
N ALA A 201 -6.17 -13.26 -10.96
CA ALA A 201 -5.29 -14.03 -10.07
C ALA A 201 -5.25 -13.47 -8.63
N GLY A 202 -6.08 -12.50 -8.31
CA GLY A 202 -6.25 -11.98 -6.97
C GLY A 202 -5.00 -11.31 -6.37
N LEU A 203 -4.11 -10.74 -7.18
CA LEU A 203 -2.89 -10.15 -6.70
C LEU A 203 -3.12 -8.82 -5.98
N LYS A 204 -2.41 -8.62 -4.85
CA LYS A 204 -2.34 -7.33 -4.16
C LYS A 204 -1.41 -6.39 -4.93
N VAL A 205 -1.58 -5.08 -4.76
CA VAL A 205 -0.66 -4.06 -5.30
C VAL A 205 0.80 -4.39 -4.98
N SER A 206 1.11 -4.75 -3.75
CA SER A 206 2.47 -5.11 -3.33
C SER A 206 3.00 -6.41 -3.96
N HIS A 207 2.14 -7.30 -4.45
CA HIS A 207 2.54 -8.47 -5.23
C HIS A 207 2.88 -8.03 -6.66
N VAL A 208 2.02 -7.22 -7.26
CA VAL A 208 2.21 -6.66 -8.61
C VAL A 208 3.53 -5.87 -8.72
N GLU A 209 3.85 -5.02 -7.74
CA GLU A 209 5.12 -4.27 -7.70
C GLU A 209 6.36 -5.18 -7.72
N ARG A 210 6.25 -6.37 -7.17
CA ARG A 210 7.38 -7.31 -7.02
C ARG A 210 7.35 -8.45 -8.00
N LEU A 211 6.29 -8.59 -8.79
CA LEU A 211 6.10 -9.69 -9.72
C LEU A 211 7.22 -9.74 -10.75
N THR A 212 7.84 -10.90 -10.88
CA THR A 212 8.93 -11.18 -11.81
C THR A 212 8.55 -12.34 -12.72
N LEU A 213 9.28 -12.50 -13.82
CA LEU A 213 8.99 -13.49 -14.84
C LEU A 213 9.05 -14.92 -14.30
N ASN A 214 10.01 -15.22 -13.42
CA ASN A 214 10.15 -16.53 -12.77
C ASN A 214 8.97 -16.92 -11.85
N CYS A 215 8.11 -15.95 -11.49
CA CYS A 215 6.88 -16.25 -10.75
C CYS A 215 5.74 -16.73 -11.67
N MET A 216 5.88 -16.57 -12.99
CA MET A 216 4.82 -16.82 -13.96
C MET A 216 4.95 -18.23 -14.58
N ASP A 217 3.96 -19.07 -14.34
CA ASP A 217 3.82 -20.36 -15.03
C ASP A 217 2.60 -20.27 -15.96
N MET A 218 2.86 -19.91 -17.22
CA MET A 218 1.79 -19.71 -18.21
C MET A 218 1.33 -21.02 -18.86
N VAL A 219 1.99 -22.14 -18.57
CA VAL A 219 1.55 -23.48 -18.97
C VAL A 219 0.48 -23.98 -17.99
N GLU A 220 0.78 -23.88 -16.69
CA GLU A 220 -0.13 -24.26 -15.62
C GLU A 220 -1.11 -23.13 -15.22
N GLU A 221 -1.07 -22.02 -15.93
CA GLU A 221 -1.91 -20.85 -15.68
C GLU A 221 -1.93 -20.41 -14.21
N ARG A 222 -0.74 -20.31 -13.62
CA ARG A 222 -0.56 -19.94 -12.22
C ARG A 222 0.57 -18.94 -12.00
N ILE A 223 0.49 -18.23 -10.89
CA ILE A 223 1.52 -17.30 -10.41
C ILE A 223 2.00 -17.81 -9.05
N ASP A 224 3.26 -18.17 -8.94
CA ASP A 224 3.87 -18.64 -7.69
C ASP A 224 4.58 -17.49 -6.98
N LEU A 225 4.00 -17.08 -5.85
CA LEU A 225 4.52 -16.06 -4.95
C LEU A 225 4.89 -16.65 -3.58
N SER A 226 5.10 -17.96 -3.53
CA SER A 226 5.41 -18.69 -2.31
C SER A 226 6.71 -18.17 -1.69
N ARG A 227 6.78 -18.28 -0.40
CA ARG A 227 7.94 -17.92 0.42
C ARG A 227 8.02 -18.86 1.62
N PRO A 228 9.18 -18.97 2.31
CA PRO A 228 9.29 -19.85 3.47
C PRO A 228 8.14 -19.66 4.45
N GLY A 229 7.45 -20.74 4.78
CA GLY A 229 6.31 -20.76 5.69
C GLY A 229 4.97 -20.20 5.14
N CYS A 230 4.88 -19.89 3.84
CA CYS A 230 3.64 -19.41 3.24
C CYS A 230 3.53 -19.82 1.77
N ALA A 231 2.71 -20.82 1.48
CA ALA A 231 2.35 -21.16 0.11
C ALA A 231 1.46 -20.05 -0.47
N HIS A 232 1.70 -19.67 -1.73
CA HIS A 232 0.90 -18.70 -2.45
C HIS A 232 1.01 -18.97 -3.95
N ARG A 233 0.16 -19.84 -4.46
CA ARG A 233 0.12 -20.28 -5.87
C ARG A 233 -1.19 -19.84 -6.50
N ALA A 234 -1.27 -18.57 -6.87
CA ALA A 234 -2.48 -17.96 -7.41
C ALA A 234 -2.82 -18.57 -8.77
N ARG A 235 -4.02 -19.16 -8.91
CA ARG A 235 -4.55 -19.64 -10.18
C ARG A 235 -4.97 -18.44 -11.03
N ILE A 236 -4.62 -18.44 -12.31
CA ILE A 236 -5.07 -17.43 -13.27
C ILE A 236 -6.41 -17.91 -13.86
N LEU A 237 -7.45 -17.08 -13.76
CA LEU A 237 -8.75 -17.36 -14.39
C LEU A 237 -8.65 -17.19 -15.91
N ALA A 238 -9.35 -18.02 -16.67
CA ALA A 238 -9.24 -18.14 -18.13
C ALA A 238 -9.31 -16.81 -18.89
N PHE A 239 -10.20 -15.89 -18.50
CA PHE A 239 -10.34 -14.58 -19.17
C PHE A 239 -9.09 -13.69 -19.04
N ALA A 240 -8.24 -13.91 -18.04
CA ALA A 240 -7.03 -13.12 -17.79
C ALA A 240 -5.78 -13.69 -18.48
N VAL A 241 -5.83 -14.92 -18.97
CA VAL A 241 -4.66 -15.61 -19.56
C VAL A 241 -4.21 -14.90 -20.85
N ALA A 242 -5.12 -14.63 -21.76
CA ALA A 242 -4.80 -14.00 -23.05
C ALA A 242 -4.15 -12.62 -22.91
N PRO A 243 -4.71 -11.66 -22.15
CA PRO A 243 -4.07 -10.34 -21.98
C PRO A 243 -2.71 -10.43 -21.29
N ILE A 244 -2.51 -11.37 -20.35
CA ILE A 244 -1.21 -11.57 -19.71
C ILE A 244 -0.19 -12.09 -20.73
N LYS A 245 -0.52 -13.13 -21.52
CA LYS A 245 0.35 -13.66 -22.59
C LYS A 245 0.70 -12.59 -23.61
N ALA A 246 -0.28 -11.79 -24.04
CA ALA A 246 -0.08 -10.69 -24.97
C ALA A 246 0.92 -9.66 -24.44
N TRP A 247 0.79 -9.26 -23.17
CA TRP A 247 1.74 -8.33 -22.55
C TRP A 247 3.15 -8.92 -22.46
N LEU A 248 3.30 -10.17 -22.05
CA LEU A 248 4.61 -10.84 -21.99
C LEU A 248 5.29 -10.85 -23.36
N SER A 249 4.55 -11.16 -24.43
CA SER A 249 5.06 -11.10 -25.80
C SER A 249 5.50 -9.69 -26.22
N ILE A 250 4.73 -8.65 -25.89
CA ILE A 250 5.13 -7.26 -26.15
C ILE A 250 6.37 -6.88 -25.37
N GLN A 251 6.47 -7.31 -24.12
CA GLN A 251 7.64 -7.05 -23.28
C GLN A 251 8.92 -7.69 -23.87
N GLU A 252 8.83 -8.91 -24.37
CA GLU A 252 9.92 -9.59 -25.08
C GLU A 252 10.36 -8.80 -26.33
N GLN A 253 9.41 -8.35 -27.12
CA GLN A 253 9.69 -7.52 -28.32
C GLN A 253 10.38 -6.20 -27.96
N MET A 254 9.96 -5.55 -26.87
CA MET A 254 10.54 -4.29 -26.41
C MET A 254 11.96 -4.42 -25.86
N HIS A 255 12.35 -5.59 -25.39
CA HIS A 255 13.68 -5.86 -24.85
C HIS A 255 14.65 -6.42 -25.90
N GLY A 256 14.18 -6.63 -27.13
CA GLY A 256 14.97 -7.22 -28.24
C GLY A 256 14.88 -8.75 -28.24
N SER A 257 15.51 -9.39 -29.24
CA SER A 257 15.39 -10.82 -29.54
C SER A 257 16.02 -11.78 -28.52
N GLY A 258 16.35 -11.33 -27.32
CA GLY A 258 16.90 -12.16 -26.24
C GLY A 258 15.83 -12.61 -25.26
N ARG A 259 16.00 -13.80 -24.67
CA ARG A 259 15.17 -14.26 -23.56
C ARG A 259 15.26 -13.25 -22.41
N LEU A 260 14.10 -12.81 -21.90
CA LEU A 260 14.05 -11.96 -20.72
C LEU A 260 14.69 -12.67 -19.50
N PRO A 261 15.44 -11.95 -18.67
CA PRO A 261 15.96 -12.51 -17.43
C PRO A 261 14.83 -13.00 -16.51
N ASP A 262 15.03 -14.10 -15.83
CA ASP A 262 14.02 -14.68 -14.92
C ASP A 262 13.59 -13.70 -13.81
N ASN A 263 14.47 -12.79 -13.39
CA ASN A 263 14.18 -11.74 -12.40
C ASN A 263 13.62 -10.45 -13.02
N GLN A 264 13.31 -10.44 -14.33
CA GLN A 264 12.68 -9.31 -15.01
C GLN A 264 11.34 -8.97 -14.36
N LYS A 265 11.13 -7.69 -14.07
CA LYS A 265 9.84 -7.21 -13.58
C LYS A 265 8.78 -7.27 -14.68
N ILE A 266 7.62 -7.81 -14.33
CA ILE A 266 6.50 -7.90 -15.28
C ILE A 266 5.91 -6.52 -15.56
N PHE A 267 5.76 -5.66 -14.54
CA PHE A 267 5.11 -4.37 -14.71
C PHE A 267 6.09 -3.21 -14.51
N GLU A 268 6.47 -2.59 -15.62
CA GLU A 268 7.41 -1.47 -15.66
C GLU A 268 6.69 -0.15 -15.93
N ALA A 269 7.25 0.95 -15.42
CA ALA A 269 6.70 2.29 -15.54
C ALA A 269 6.85 2.92 -16.94
N GLY A 270 7.63 2.29 -17.80
CA GLY A 270 7.98 2.77 -19.12
C GLY A 270 9.38 3.38 -19.20
N ARG A 271 10.00 3.22 -20.36
CA ARG A 271 11.26 3.88 -20.69
C ARG A 271 10.97 5.36 -20.93
N LYS A 272 11.67 6.26 -20.23
CA LYS A 272 11.81 7.61 -20.73
C LYS A 272 12.63 7.50 -22.02
N SER A 273 12.01 7.73 -23.15
CA SER A 273 12.69 7.90 -24.43
C SER A 273 13.67 9.07 -24.29
N GLY A 274 14.95 8.76 -24.20
CA GLY A 274 16.03 9.74 -24.16
C GLY A 274 17.26 9.07 -24.73
N PHE A 275 17.72 9.56 -25.87
CA PHE A 275 18.90 9.15 -26.61
C PHE A 275 20.01 8.52 -25.75
N GLY A 276 20.35 7.25 -26.00
CA GLY A 276 21.65 6.67 -25.73
C GLY A 276 22.00 6.33 -24.28
N ARG A 277 21.09 6.40 -23.30
CA ARG A 277 21.36 5.96 -21.93
C ARG A 277 20.58 4.68 -21.62
N THR A 278 21.31 3.67 -21.12
CA THR A 278 20.73 2.47 -20.51
C THR A 278 19.74 2.89 -19.42
N CYS A 279 18.46 2.89 -19.75
CA CYS A 279 17.43 3.30 -18.82
C CYS A 279 17.24 2.16 -17.81
N LYS A 280 17.56 2.41 -16.55
CA LYS A 280 17.16 1.48 -15.46
C LYS A 280 15.65 1.34 -15.53
N THR A 281 15.18 0.10 -15.71
CA THR A 281 13.75 -0.22 -15.71
C THR A 281 13.16 0.17 -14.36
N VAL A 282 12.23 1.10 -14.36
CA VAL A 282 11.56 1.56 -13.14
C VAL A 282 10.27 0.76 -12.98
N THR A 283 10.14 0.03 -11.89
CA THR A 283 8.90 -0.69 -11.55
C THR A 283 7.73 0.28 -11.39
N LEU A 284 6.52 -0.13 -11.76
CA LEU A 284 5.31 0.63 -11.45
C LEU A 284 5.16 0.81 -9.94
N SER A 285 5.04 2.05 -9.48
CA SER A 285 4.76 2.34 -8.07
C SER A 285 3.32 1.98 -7.69
N ALA A 286 3.08 1.70 -6.40
CA ALA A 286 1.74 1.45 -5.87
C ALA A 286 0.73 2.54 -6.27
N SER A 287 1.13 3.80 -6.24
CA SER A 287 0.28 4.93 -6.66
C SER A 287 -0.07 4.87 -8.15
N SER A 288 0.87 4.44 -9.00
CA SER A 288 0.62 4.28 -10.44
C SER A 288 -0.32 3.10 -10.72
N ILE A 289 -0.13 1.99 -10.02
CA ILE A 289 -1.02 0.82 -10.09
C ILE A 289 -2.43 1.23 -9.68
N HIS A 290 -2.57 1.93 -8.56
CA HIS A 290 -3.87 2.40 -8.07
C HIS A 290 -4.60 3.31 -9.08
N ARG A 291 -3.92 4.31 -9.63
CA ARG A 291 -4.52 5.21 -10.64
C ARG A 291 -4.96 4.47 -11.90
N ARG A 292 -4.20 3.48 -12.38
CA ARG A 292 -4.55 2.66 -13.55
C ARG A 292 -5.76 1.79 -13.26
N THR A 293 -5.80 1.16 -12.09
CA THR A 293 -6.96 0.40 -11.62
C THR A 293 -8.21 1.26 -11.59
N GLN A 294 -8.14 2.46 -11.00
CA GLN A 294 -9.28 3.39 -10.94
C GLN A 294 -9.74 3.81 -12.34
N ARG A 295 -8.80 4.08 -13.26
CA ARG A 295 -9.12 4.48 -14.64
C ARG A 295 -9.92 3.40 -15.37
N LEU A 296 -9.48 2.13 -15.31
CA LEU A 296 -10.18 1.04 -15.96
C LEU A 296 -11.53 0.77 -15.31
N LEU A 297 -11.62 0.80 -13.99
CA LEU A 297 -12.88 0.65 -13.28
C LEU A 297 -13.87 1.78 -13.60
N ALA A 298 -13.39 3.01 -13.81
CA ALA A 298 -14.23 4.13 -14.24
C ALA A 298 -14.80 3.91 -15.65
N ILE A 299 -14.04 3.28 -16.57
CA ILE A 299 -14.55 2.88 -17.90
C ILE A 299 -15.67 1.86 -17.75
N ALA A 300 -15.60 0.97 -16.77
CA ALA A 300 -16.67 0.02 -16.45
C ALA A 300 -17.82 0.65 -15.62
N GLY A 301 -17.85 1.97 -15.45
CA GLY A 301 -18.87 2.67 -14.65
C GLY A 301 -18.70 2.53 -13.14
N ILE A 302 -17.58 1.97 -12.65
CA ILE A 302 -17.32 1.72 -11.24
C ILE A 302 -16.48 2.85 -10.67
N THR A 303 -17.03 3.61 -9.72
CA THR A 303 -16.39 4.78 -9.11
C THR A 303 -16.45 4.75 -7.58
N GLY A 304 -15.85 5.76 -6.96
CA GLY A 304 -15.87 5.91 -5.50
C GLY A 304 -15.08 4.84 -4.75
N ASP A 305 -15.54 4.49 -3.57
CA ASP A 305 -14.88 3.55 -2.65
C ASP A 305 -14.73 2.12 -3.20
N ARG A 306 -15.53 1.75 -4.20
CA ARG A 306 -15.50 0.43 -4.86
C ARG A 306 -14.43 0.33 -5.94
N ALA A 307 -13.98 1.47 -6.48
CA ALA A 307 -12.93 1.54 -7.50
C ALA A 307 -11.54 1.32 -6.89
N SER A 308 -11.26 0.12 -6.40
CA SER A 308 -10.00 -0.17 -5.73
C SER A 308 -9.41 -1.53 -6.11
N ALA A 309 -8.08 -1.62 -6.02
CA ALA A 309 -7.33 -2.86 -6.19
C ALA A 309 -7.78 -3.96 -5.20
N GLN A 310 -8.17 -3.58 -3.99
CA GLN A 310 -8.67 -4.54 -3.00
C GLN A 310 -10.03 -5.09 -3.41
N THR A 311 -10.90 -4.27 -4.00
CA THR A 311 -12.20 -4.75 -4.53
C THR A 311 -11.99 -5.77 -5.64
N LEU A 312 -11.05 -5.55 -6.58
CA LEU A 312 -10.72 -6.53 -7.62
C LEU A 312 -10.24 -7.87 -7.02
N ARG A 313 -9.34 -7.81 -6.04
CA ARG A 313 -8.88 -9.01 -5.33
C ARG A 313 -10.01 -9.73 -4.60
N ASN A 314 -10.89 -9.00 -3.94
CA ASN A 314 -12.04 -9.60 -3.27
C ASN A 314 -12.98 -10.25 -4.31
N THR A 315 -13.21 -9.59 -5.44
CA THR A 315 -14.02 -10.14 -6.54
C THR A 315 -13.43 -11.45 -7.08
N TYR A 316 -12.11 -11.55 -7.22
CA TYR A 316 -11.45 -12.83 -7.54
C TYR A 316 -11.85 -13.94 -6.54
N VAL A 317 -11.89 -13.62 -5.25
CA VAL A 317 -12.34 -14.58 -4.22
C VAL A 317 -13.80 -14.99 -4.48
N GLY A 318 -14.68 -14.05 -4.78
CA GLY A 318 -16.07 -14.35 -5.13
C GLY A 318 -16.17 -15.30 -6.33
N LEU A 319 -15.42 -15.00 -7.41
CA LEU A 319 -15.38 -15.86 -8.60
C LEU A 319 -14.85 -17.27 -8.30
N LEU A 320 -13.88 -17.40 -7.40
CA LEU A 320 -13.39 -18.71 -6.95
C LEU A 320 -14.47 -19.48 -6.14
N ILE A 321 -15.18 -18.79 -5.25
CA ILE A 321 -16.26 -19.38 -4.45
C ILE A 321 -17.41 -19.86 -5.35
N GLU A 322 -17.81 -19.06 -6.33
CA GLU A 322 -18.79 -19.44 -7.36
C GLU A 322 -18.33 -20.66 -8.16
N GLY A 323 -17.01 -20.74 -8.44
CA GLY A 323 -16.38 -21.90 -9.09
C GLY A 323 -16.18 -23.11 -8.18
N GLY A 324 -16.69 -23.12 -6.94
CA GLY A 324 -16.60 -24.25 -6.02
C GLY A 324 -15.27 -24.41 -5.28
N ALA A 325 -14.44 -23.34 -5.19
CA ALA A 325 -13.18 -23.41 -4.45
C ALA A 325 -13.41 -23.66 -2.96
N THR A 326 -12.62 -24.59 -2.38
CA THR A 326 -12.61 -24.87 -0.92
C THR A 326 -11.79 -23.80 -0.17
N ASP A 327 -11.85 -23.81 1.16
CA ASP A 327 -11.09 -22.88 1.98
C ASP A 327 -9.57 -23.11 1.87
N GLU A 328 -9.15 -24.38 1.70
CA GLU A 328 -7.76 -24.73 1.41
C GLU A 328 -7.30 -24.10 0.07
N HIS A 329 -8.13 -24.15 -0.96
CA HIS A 329 -7.84 -23.48 -2.23
C HIS A 329 -7.73 -21.96 -2.04
N LEU A 330 -8.62 -21.33 -1.25
CA LEU A 330 -8.54 -19.90 -0.97
C LEU A 330 -7.28 -19.54 -0.18
N VAL A 331 -6.86 -20.37 0.76
CA VAL A 331 -5.62 -20.18 1.53
C VAL A 331 -4.41 -20.20 0.59
N ASP A 332 -4.27 -21.22 -0.27
CA ASP A 332 -3.15 -21.37 -1.20
C ASP A 332 -3.16 -20.27 -2.28
N TYR A 333 -4.31 -20.04 -2.94
CA TYR A 333 -4.40 -19.09 -4.05
C TYR A 333 -4.22 -17.63 -3.62
N LEU A 334 -4.55 -17.30 -2.38
CA LEU A 334 -4.42 -15.93 -1.85
C LEU A 334 -3.19 -15.73 -0.95
N GLY A 335 -2.46 -16.81 -0.62
CA GLY A 335 -1.36 -16.76 0.33
C GLY A 335 -1.82 -16.27 1.70
N LEU A 336 -2.93 -16.83 2.22
CA LEU A 336 -3.42 -16.53 3.55
C LEU A 336 -2.63 -17.32 4.59
N GLN A 337 -2.43 -16.74 5.78
CA GLN A 337 -1.70 -17.40 6.86
C GLN A 337 -2.60 -18.33 7.71
N ALA A 338 -3.92 -18.14 7.62
CA ALA A 338 -4.88 -18.90 8.41
C ALA A 338 -6.21 -19.03 7.67
N SER A 339 -6.89 -20.16 7.86
CA SER A 339 -8.24 -20.46 7.34
C SER A 339 -9.29 -19.45 7.78
N VAL A 340 -9.20 -18.93 9.01
CA VAL A 340 -10.11 -17.87 9.51
C VAL A 340 -10.22 -16.67 8.56
N SER A 341 -9.18 -16.38 7.77
CA SER A 341 -9.25 -15.32 6.76
C SER A 341 -10.05 -15.74 5.52
N ALA A 342 -10.02 -17.02 5.15
CA ALA A 342 -10.86 -17.58 4.08
C ALA A 342 -12.32 -17.60 4.51
N ASP A 343 -12.61 -18.07 5.75
CA ASP A 343 -13.94 -18.07 6.33
C ASP A 343 -14.58 -16.68 6.33
N ARG A 344 -13.81 -15.66 6.73
CA ARG A 344 -14.28 -14.26 6.72
C ARG A 344 -14.59 -13.75 5.32
N LEU A 345 -13.79 -14.11 4.32
CA LEU A 345 -14.03 -13.72 2.94
C LEU A 345 -15.28 -14.40 2.40
N ARG A 346 -15.46 -15.69 2.70
CA ARG A 346 -16.66 -16.46 2.33
C ARG A 346 -17.93 -15.90 3.01
N ALA A 347 -17.86 -15.59 4.29
CA ALA A 347 -18.99 -15.02 5.03
C ALA A 347 -19.35 -13.58 4.60
N ALA A 348 -18.43 -12.89 3.92
CA ALA A 348 -18.64 -11.53 3.43
C ALA A 348 -19.14 -11.49 1.98
N TYR A 349 -19.01 -12.61 1.25
CA TYR A 349 -19.52 -12.82 -0.11
C TYR A 349 -20.93 -13.36 -0.07
#